data_fe53d125ba3ecab0cb7c7964953fcfbe
#
_entry.id   fe53d125ba3ecab0cb7c7964953fcfbe
#
_cell.length_a   1.000
_cell.length_b   1.000
_cell.length_c   1.000
_cell.angle_alpha   90.00
_cell.angle_beta   90.00
_cell.angle_gamma   90.00
#
_symmetry.space_group_name_H-M   'P 1'
#
loop_
_entity.id
_entity.type
_entity.pdbx_description
1 polymer ?
#
loop_
_entity_poly.entity_id
_entity_poly.type
_entity_poly.pdbx_seq_one_letter_code
_entity_poly.pdbx_strand_id
1 'polypeptide(L)'
;MQKEVIYTDKAPQPGPYSQAIKYGNLIFVAGQTSEDPATNQVIHDSIARQTERILNNIKSILEAAGSGMDKVLRSDVYLSSMVHKAEMNEVYRKFFPTNPPARNTVAVAGLDLLNGT
;
A
#
# COMPACT_ATOMS: atom_id res chain seq x y z
N MET A 1 5.33 10.68 24.43
CA MET A 1 5.34 9.90 23.18
C MET A 1 5.42 10.85 22.00
N GLN A 2 6.35 10.63 21.10
CA GLN A 2 6.55 11.50 19.96
C GLN A 2 6.25 10.76 18.66
N LYS A 3 5.81 11.50 17.69
CA LYS A 3 5.60 10.96 16.35
C LYS A 3 6.95 10.76 15.67
N GLU A 4 7.14 9.59 15.08
CA GLU A 4 8.37 9.23 14.38
C GLU A 4 8.09 9.10 12.90
N VAL A 5 8.83 9.82 12.06
CA VAL A 5 8.71 9.72 10.60
C VAL A 5 9.47 8.50 10.12
N ILE A 6 8.78 7.67 9.33
CA ILE A 6 9.36 6.46 8.73
C ILE A 6 9.66 6.75 7.27
N TYR A 7 10.86 6.40 6.84
CA TYR A 7 11.30 6.55 5.46
C TYR A 7 12.15 5.37 5.02
N THR A 8 11.96 4.93 3.79
CA THR A 8 12.82 3.94 3.13
C THR A 8 12.91 4.25 1.64
N ASP A 9 14.08 4.03 1.04
CA ASP A 9 14.24 4.16 -0.41
C ASP A 9 13.72 2.93 -1.16
N LYS A 10 13.27 1.90 -0.44
CA LYS A 10 12.66 0.69 -1.00
C LYS A 10 11.18 0.87 -1.29
N ALA A 11 10.63 2.06 -1.05
CA ALA A 11 9.26 2.43 -1.38
C ALA A 11 9.30 3.76 -2.12
N PRO A 12 8.20 4.14 -2.81
CA PRO A 12 8.18 5.37 -3.58
C PRO A 12 8.42 6.61 -2.74
N GLN A 13 9.10 7.59 -3.34
CA GLN A 13 9.33 8.89 -2.70
C GLN A 13 7.99 9.55 -2.39
N PRO A 14 7.80 10.06 -1.17
CA PRO A 14 6.56 10.75 -0.83
C PRO A 14 6.52 12.16 -1.40
N GLY A 15 5.29 12.69 -1.55
CA GLY A 15 5.07 14.10 -1.81
C GLY A 15 5.14 14.91 -0.50
N PRO A 16 4.21 15.86 -0.30
CA PRO A 16 4.18 16.66 0.94
C PRO A 16 3.57 15.88 2.12
N TYR A 17 4.03 14.65 2.34
CA TYR A 17 3.57 13.74 3.39
C TYR A 17 4.68 12.73 3.68
N SER A 18 4.58 12.03 4.78
CA SER A 18 5.51 10.96 5.14
C SER A 18 5.01 9.62 4.59
N GLN A 19 5.92 8.70 4.29
CA GLN A 19 5.54 7.34 3.90
C GLN A 19 4.75 6.67 5.02
N ALA A 20 5.17 6.85 6.24
CA ALA A 20 4.45 6.36 7.42
C ALA A 20 4.86 7.17 8.65
N ILE A 21 3.99 7.13 9.64
CA ILE A 21 4.23 7.72 10.96
C ILE A 21 4.05 6.62 12.00
N LYS A 22 5.01 6.52 12.90
CA LYS A 22 4.92 5.64 14.06
C LYS A 22 4.66 6.48 15.30
N TYR A 23 3.68 6.06 16.09
CA TYR A 23 3.37 6.71 17.35
C TYR A 23 3.02 5.64 18.38
N GLY A 24 3.86 5.49 19.39
CA GLY A 24 3.69 4.40 20.34
C GLY A 24 3.81 3.05 19.64
N ASN A 25 2.78 2.25 19.76
CA ASN A 25 2.71 0.91 19.16
C ASN A 25 1.96 0.88 17.82
N LEU A 26 1.59 2.04 17.28
CA LEU A 26 0.81 2.11 16.05
C LEU A 26 1.63 2.73 14.92
N ILE A 27 1.40 2.22 13.72
CA ILE A 27 2.01 2.72 12.50
C ILE A 27 0.90 3.08 11.52
N PHE A 28 0.95 4.31 11.00
CA PHE A 28 0.00 4.80 10.02
C PHE A 28 0.73 4.97 8.70
N VAL A 29 0.32 4.21 7.68
CA VAL A 29 0.98 4.19 6.38
C VAL A 29 0.18 5.05 5.41
N ALA A 30 0.86 5.92 4.67
CA ALA A 30 0.23 6.72 3.62
C ALA A 30 -0.29 5.82 2.52
N GLY A 31 -1.32 6.26 1.82
CA GLY A 31 -1.86 5.52 0.69
C GLY A 31 -0.78 5.25 -0.37
N GLN A 32 -0.79 4.05 -0.92
CA GLN A 32 0.17 3.63 -1.93
C GLN A 32 -0.53 3.36 -3.26
N THR A 33 0.13 3.75 -4.34
CA THR A 33 -0.25 3.36 -5.69
C THR A 33 0.78 2.36 -6.22
N SER A 34 0.59 1.89 -7.46
CA SER A 34 1.49 0.90 -8.05
C SER A 34 2.79 1.51 -8.59
N GLU A 35 3.32 2.52 -7.91
CA GLU A 35 4.55 3.17 -8.30
C GLU A 35 5.76 2.29 -7.98
N ASP A 36 6.64 2.15 -8.96
CA ASP A 36 7.89 1.41 -8.79
C ASP A 36 8.92 2.33 -8.13
N PRO A 37 9.45 1.98 -6.95
CA PRO A 37 10.39 2.85 -6.25
C PRO A 37 11.72 3.05 -6.99
N ALA A 38 12.09 2.15 -7.89
CA ALA A 38 13.35 2.27 -8.65
C ALA A 38 13.23 3.28 -9.78
N THR A 39 12.06 3.44 -10.39
CA THR A 39 11.86 4.27 -11.57
C THR A 39 10.93 5.45 -11.33
N ASN A 40 10.18 5.46 -10.24
CA ASN A 40 9.12 6.42 -9.94
C ASN A 40 8.03 6.41 -11.02
N GLN A 41 7.84 5.28 -11.70
CA GLN A 41 6.81 5.09 -12.71
C GLN A 41 5.69 4.21 -12.16
N VAL A 42 4.45 4.56 -12.49
CA VAL A 42 3.30 3.75 -12.09
C VAL A 42 3.19 2.54 -13.02
N ILE A 43 3.00 1.36 -12.44
CA ILE A 43 2.76 0.14 -13.22
C ILE A 43 1.28 0.11 -13.58
N HIS A 44 0.99 0.02 -14.89
CA HIS A 44 -0.38 0.08 -15.42
C HIS A 44 -0.86 -1.22 -16.05
N ASP A 45 -0.05 -2.28 -16.08
CA ASP A 45 -0.40 -3.44 -16.88
C ASP A 45 -1.60 -4.22 -16.33
N SER A 46 -1.43 -5.09 -15.36
CA SER A 46 -2.58 -5.86 -14.85
C SER A 46 -2.92 -5.43 -13.42
N ILE A 47 -4.16 -5.70 -13.02
CA ILE A 47 -4.57 -5.45 -11.63
C ILE A 47 -3.74 -6.31 -10.68
N ALA A 48 -3.40 -7.54 -11.08
CA ALA A 48 -2.56 -8.41 -10.26
C ALA A 48 -1.19 -7.78 -10.03
N ARG A 49 -0.54 -7.25 -11.05
CA ARG A 49 0.77 -6.62 -10.92
C ARG A 49 0.71 -5.30 -10.17
N GLN A 50 -0.33 -4.52 -10.38
CA GLN A 50 -0.53 -3.28 -9.61
C GLN A 50 -0.68 -3.60 -8.12
N THR A 51 -1.49 -4.60 -7.79
CA THR A 51 -1.71 -5.02 -6.40
C THR A 51 -0.41 -5.51 -5.77
N GLU A 52 0.35 -6.33 -6.49
CA GLU A 52 1.63 -6.82 -6.01
C GLU A 52 2.60 -5.68 -5.72
N ARG A 53 2.67 -4.69 -6.62
CA ARG A 53 3.57 -3.55 -6.43
C ARG A 53 3.18 -2.72 -5.21
N ILE A 54 1.88 -2.44 -5.08
CA ILE A 54 1.36 -1.68 -3.93
C ILE A 54 1.69 -2.40 -2.62
N LEU A 55 1.40 -3.70 -2.54
CA LEU A 55 1.60 -4.44 -1.30
C LEU A 55 3.08 -4.62 -0.97
N ASN A 56 3.94 -4.73 -1.98
CA ASN A 56 5.38 -4.74 -1.75
C ASN A 56 5.88 -3.38 -1.26
N ASN A 57 5.32 -2.29 -1.74
CA ASN A 57 5.66 -0.95 -1.24
C ASN A 57 5.28 -0.82 0.23
N ILE A 58 4.08 -1.25 0.60
CA ILE A 58 3.62 -1.24 1.98
C ILE A 58 4.50 -2.13 2.86
N LYS A 59 4.84 -3.31 2.37
CA LYS A 59 5.71 -4.23 3.09
C LYS A 59 7.06 -3.59 3.42
N SER A 60 7.67 -2.94 2.44
CA SER A 60 8.95 -2.26 2.64
C SER A 60 8.85 -1.16 3.70
N ILE A 61 7.77 -0.39 3.68
CA ILE A 61 7.56 0.67 4.66
C ILE A 61 7.38 0.09 6.06
N LEU A 62 6.56 -0.96 6.19
CA LEU A 62 6.34 -1.60 7.48
C LEU A 62 7.62 -2.19 8.05
N GLU A 63 8.43 -2.82 7.21
CA GLU A 63 9.71 -3.38 7.64
C GLU A 63 10.69 -2.28 8.10
N ALA A 64 10.69 -1.14 7.42
CA ALA A 64 11.49 0.01 7.83
C ALA A 64 11.05 0.55 9.20
N ALA A 65 9.79 0.36 9.55
CA ALA A 65 9.25 0.78 10.84
C ALA A 65 9.41 -0.29 11.93
N GLY A 66 10.03 -1.43 11.61
CA GLY A 66 10.21 -2.53 12.56
C GLY A 66 8.99 -3.44 12.70
N SER A 67 8.09 -3.42 11.72
CA SER A 67 6.87 -4.23 11.73
C SER A 67 6.86 -5.19 10.53
N GLY A 68 5.70 -5.65 10.13
CA GLY A 68 5.56 -6.58 9.01
C GLY A 68 4.11 -6.75 8.60
N MET A 69 3.91 -7.44 7.48
CA MET A 69 2.57 -7.67 6.92
C MET A 69 1.69 -8.50 7.86
N ASP A 70 2.28 -9.36 8.66
CA ASP A 70 1.52 -10.20 9.61
C ASP A 70 0.93 -9.40 10.78
N LYS A 71 1.32 -8.14 10.93
CA LYS A 71 0.86 -7.26 12.02
C LYS A 71 -0.11 -6.19 11.55
N VAL A 72 -0.54 -6.23 10.30
CA VAL A 72 -1.51 -5.28 9.78
C VAL A 72 -2.87 -5.54 10.43
N LEU A 73 -3.45 -4.51 11.03
CA LEU A 73 -4.73 -4.60 11.72
C LEU A 73 -5.89 -4.30 10.77
N ARG A 74 -5.71 -3.33 9.90
CA ARG A 74 -6.75 -2.87 8.99
C ARG A 74 -6.13 -2.37 7.69
N SER A 75 -6.80 -2.65 6.58
CA SER A 75 -6.47 -2.06 5.29
C SER A 75 -7.73 -1.51 4.63
N ASP A 76 -7.55 -0.46 3.83
CA ASP A 76 -8.61 0.10 3.00
C ASP A 76 -8.15 0.02 1.55
N VAL A 77 -8.96 -0.60 0.70
CA VAL A 77 -8.65 -0.79 -0.71
C VAL A 77 -9.56 0.09 -1.56
N TYR A 78 -8.94 0.90 -2.42
CA TYR A 78 -9.64 1.80 -3.32
C TYR A 78 -9.41 1.34 -4.74
N LEU A 79 -10.48 0.99 -5.46
CA LEU A 79 -10.43 0.50 -6.83
C LEU A 79 -11.08 1.49 -7.77
N SER A 80 -10.63 1.52 -9.02
CA SER A 80 -11.30 2.31 -10.06
C SER A 80 -12.65 1.69 -10.45
N SER A 81 -12.81 0.37 -10.26
CA SER A 81 -14.04 -0.36 -10.52
C SER A 81 -14.07 -1.63 -9.70
N MET A 82 -15.25 -2.02 -9.23
CA MET A 82 -15.40 -3.26 -8.46
C MET A 82 -15.21 -4.51 -9.31
N VAL A 83 -15.17 -4.39 -10.66
CA VAL A 83 -14.85 -5.53 -11.51
C VAL A 83 -13.44 -6.06 -11.28
N HIS A 84 -12.57 -5.25 -10.69
CA HIS A 84 -11.17 -5.64 -10.40
C HIS A 84 -11.00 -6.35 -9.06
N LYS A 85 -12.07 -6.48 -8.26
CA LYS A 85 -11.97 -7.00 -6.90
C LYS A 85 -11.46 -8.45 -6.85
N ALA A 86 -11.94 -9.30 -7.75
CA ALA A 86 -11.54 -10.71 -7.74
C ALA A 86 -10.06 -10.89 -8.03
N GLU A 87 -9.54 -10.20 -9.03
CA GLU A 87 -8.11 -10.28 -9.40
C GLU A 87 -7.23 -9.70 -8.27
N MET A 88 -7.65 -8.58 -7.70
CA MET A 88 -6.95 -7.97 -6.57
C MET A 88 -6.92 -8.94 -5.38
N ASN A 89 -8.04 -9.60 -5.07
CA ASN A 89 -8.11 -10.52 -3.94
C ASN A 89 -7.15 -11.69 -4.07
N GLU A 90 -6.94 -12.21 -5.28
CA GLU A 90 -6.03 -13.32 -5.48
C GLU A 90 -4.60 -12.99 -5.05
N VAL A 91 -4.14 -11.79 -5.40
CA VAL A 91 -2.80 -11.32 -4.98
C VAL A 91 -2.79 -10.97 -3.50
N TYR A 92 -3.84 -10.30 -3.03
CA TYR A 92 -3.97 -9.89 -1.64
C TYR A 92 -3.83 -11.09 -0.69
N ARG A 93 -4.44 -12.23 -1.03
CA ARG A 93 -4.34 -13.45 -0.21
C ARG A 93 -2.91 -13.93 -0.05
N LYS A 94 -2.06 -13.72 -1.03
CA LYS A 94 -0.66 -14.15 -0.97
C LYS A 94 0.14 -13.35 0.05
N PHE A 95 -0.24 -12.09 0.27
CA PHE A 95 0.43 -11.23 1.24
C PHE A 95 -0.13 -11.39 2.65
N PHE A 96 -1.36 -11.86 2.76
CA PHE A 96 -2.05 -12.06 4.04
C PHE A 96 -2.62 -13.48 4.11
N PRO A 97 -1.75 -14.50 4.16
CA PRO A 97 -2.22 -15.89 4.09
C PRO A 97 -2.87 -16.39 5.36
N THR A 98 -2.59 -15.78 6.51
CA THR A 98 -3.07 -16.20 7.81
C THR A 98 -3.60 -15.01 8.58
N ASN A 99 -4.82 -15.15 9.14
CA ASN A 99 -5.43 -14.08 9.94
C ASN A 99 -5.37 -12.73 9.23
N PRO A 100 -6.01 -12.59 8.05
CA PRO A 100 -5.92 -11.35 7.28
C PRO A 100 -6.49 -10.17 8.07
N PRO A 101 -6.05 -8.94 7.77
CA PRO A 101 -6.55 -7.76 8.46
C PRO A 101 -8.02 -7.51 8.16
N ALA A 102 -8.68 -6.75 9.04
CA ALA A 102 -9.97 -6.19 8.70
C ALA A 102 -9.83 -5.29 7.48
N ARG A 103 -10.82 -5.28 6.58
CA ARG A 103 -10.68 -4.57 5.31
C ARG A 103 -11.98 -3.94 4.86
N ASN A 104 -11.87 -2.75 4.29
CA ASN A 104 -12.90 -2.14 3.47
C ASN A 104 -12.42 -2.11 2.02
N THR A 105 -13.34 -2.38 1.09
CA THR A 105 -13.03 -2.33 -0.34
C THR A 105 -14.12 -1.51 -1.00
N VAL A 106 -13.73 -0.43 -1.70
CA VAL A 106 -14.67 0.46 -2.35
C VAL A 106 -14.15 0.86 -3.72
N ALA A 107 -15.06 1.17 -4.64
CA ALA A 107 -14.73 1.82 -5.89
C ALA A 107 -14.84 3.32 -5.68
N VAL A 108 -13.93 4.08 -6.28
CA VAL A 108 -13.87 5.53 -6.12
C VAL A 108 -13.97 6.22 -7.47
N ALA A 109 -14.38 7.50 -7.45
CA ALA A 109 -14.55 8.28 -8.68
C ALA A 109 -13.22 8.56 -9.38
N GLY A 110 -12.11 8.59 -8.65
CA GLY A 110 -10.78 8.83 -9.22
C GLY A 110 -9.70 8.39 -8.28
N LEU A 111 -8.58 7.98 -8.85
CA LEU A 111 -7.36 7.63 -8.12
C LEU A 111 -6.28 8.61 -8.52
N ASP A 112 -5.47 9.03 -7.54
CA ASP A 112 -4.34 9.92 -7.78
C ASP A 112 -3.17 9.09 -8.32
N LEU A 113 -3.06 9.02 -9.64
CA LEU A 113 -1.96 8.33 -10.30
C LEU A 113 -1.03 9.37 -10.90
N LEU A 114 0.26 9.18 -10.70
CA LEU A 114 1.28 10.16 -11.07
C LEU A 114 1.29 10.50 -12.56
N ASN A 115 0.91 9.54 -13.41
CA ASN A 115 0.93 9.74 -14.85
C ASN A 115 -0.44 10.11 -15.42
N GLY A 116 -1.38 10.51 -14.57
CA GLY A 116 -2.66 11.07 -15.01
C GLY A 116 -3.62 10.10 -15.63
N THR A 117 -3.55 8.84 -15.33
CA THR A 117 -4.44 7.82 -15.90
C THR A 117 -5.51 7.35 -14.94
#